data_f007ba6d289d5e3b2a3ad281005c395e
#
_entry.id   f007ba6d289d5e3b2a3ad281005c395e
#
_cell.length_a   1.000
_cell.length_b   1.000
_cell.length_c   1.000
_cell.angle_alpha   90.00
_cell.angle_beta   90.00
_cell.angle_gamma   90.00
#
_symmetry.space_group_name_H-M   'P 1'
#
loop_
_entity.id
_entity.type
_entity.pdbx_description
1 polymer ?
#
loop_
_entity_poly.entity_id
_entity_poly.type
_entity_poly.pdbx_seq_one_letter_code
_entity_poly.pdbx_strand_id
1 'polypeptide(L)'
;MILILASNTDTQSASYQQLTNFLAGLEGIKTRVHTERGVEQTLTEIYLIGNTKALDIKDMRALPCVENVVRVSEEYRVLGRHNDDPRPSHFEYKGVRFGQDTLNVFAGLCAVGDQDHVEAMLKALRDNGQVCTRMGAYKPRTSPYAFQGHGKQCLPYVFDLAGKYGMKVIAMEITHESHLNEIREALQKTGSPTGVMLQIGTRNTQNFELLKIVGRQQEFPVLLKRGFGITLDESLNAAEYLASEGNRNVVFGLRGMKTNMGDPHRNFVDFAHVPVVKRLTRMPVCIDPSHSVGTRSAAPDGILDVMHITAQVVMAGANMVLVDFHPAPAKALVDGPQALLIKELPYFLEDVQIAREAYLKRVELQQRYAKS
;
A
#
# COMPACT_ATOMS: atom_id res chain seq x y z
N MET A 1 -12.02 5.00 24.29
CA MET A 1 -12.84 5.95 23.50
C MET A 1 -12.77 7.30 24.18
N ILE A 2 -12.77 8.40 23.45
CA ILE A 2 -12.79 9.76 23.99
C ILE A 2 -14.03 10.44 23.45
N LEU A 3 -14.86 10.99 24.36
CA LEU A 3 -15.93 11.90 23.99
C LEU A 3 -15.41 13.33 24.11
N ILE A 4 -15.51 14.09 23.03
CA ILE A 4 -15.15 15.52 23.00
C ILE A 4 -16.48 16.28 23.15
N LEU A 5 -16.57 17.10 24.19
CA LEU A 5 -17.78 17.86 24.43
C LEU A 5 -17.76 19.18 23.65
N ALA A 6 -18.95 19.73 23.42
CA ALA A 6 -19.07 21.06 22.82
C ALA A 6 -18.29 22.10 23.66
N SER A 7 -17.66 23.05 22.96
CA SER A 7 -16.85 24.07 23.58
C SER A 7 -17.64 24.82 24.65
N ASN A 8 -17.00 25.11 25.79
CA ASN A 8 -17.61 25.79 26.93
C ASN A 8 -18.81 25.05 27.54
N THR A 9 -18.87 23.72 27.43
CA THR A 9 -19.92 22.94 28.09
C THR A 9 -19.93 23.21 29.61
N ASP A 10 -21.10 23.66 30.13
CA ASP A 10 -21.28 23.83 31.56
C ASP A 10 -21.45 22.46 32.23
N THR A 11 -20.49 22.11 33.10
CA THR A 11 -20.47 20.85 33.86
C THR A 11 -21.56 20.76 34.95
N GLN A 12 -22.28 21.83 35.21
CA GLN A 12 -23.45 21.87 36.12
C GLN A 12 -24.78 21.76 35.35
N SER A 13 -24.75 21.78 34.02
CA SER A 13 -25.97 21.71 33.20
C SER A 13 -26.69 20.37 33.31
N ALA A 14 -28.00 20.38 33.12
CA ALA A 14 -28.81 19.19 33.09
C ALA A 14 -28.35 18.20 32.00
N SER A 15 -27.91 18.71 30.84
CA SER A 15 -27.35 17.93 29.71
C SER A 15 -26.08 17.20 30.12
N TYR A 16 -25.16 17.83 30.81
CA TYR A 16 -23.95 17.19 31.30
C TYR A 16 -24.25 16.14 32.38
N GLN A 17 -25.19 16.40 33.28
CA GLN A 17 -25.65 15.43 34.30
C GLN A 17 -26.29 14.20 33.64
N GLN A 18 -27.10 14.38 32.61
CA GLN A 18 -27.68 13.28 31.83
C GLN A 18 -26.61 12.43 31.16
N LEU A 19 -25.61 13.06 30.53
CA LEU A 19 -24.44 12.38 29.94
C LEU A 19 -23.71 11.56 30.99
N THR A 20 -23.31 12.15 32.11
CA THR A 20 -22.54 11.47 33.16
C THR A 20 -23.31 10.31 33.81
N ASN A 21 -24.63 10.46 34.03
CA ASN A 21 -25.48 9.38 34.53
C ASN A 21 -25.56 8.19 33.53
N PHE A 22 -25.69 8.49 32.23
CA PHE A 22 -25.65 7.45 31.20
C PHE A 22 -24.31 6.70 31.21
N LEU A 23 -23.19 7.43 31.23
CA LEU A 23 -21.85 6.84 31.25
C LEU A 23 -21.56 6.03 32.51
N ALA A 24 -22.09 6.42 33.66
CA ALA A 24 -21.96 5.69 34.92
C ALA A 24 -22.70 4.34 34.90
N GLY A 25 -23.73 4.20 34.07
CA GLY A 25 -24.47 2.95 33.86
C GLY A 25 -23.77 1.94 32.94
N LEU A 26 -22.66 2.28 32.30
CA LEU A 26 -21.95 1.37 31.40
C LEU A 26 -21.09 0.37 32.17
N GLU A 27 -21.47 -0.90 32.16
CA GLU A 27 -20.70 -1.96 32.82
C GLU A 27 -19.30 -2.14 32.26
N GLY A 28 -18.32 -2.26 33.14
CA GLY A 28 -16.90 -2.48 32.74
C GLY A 28 -16.19 -1.28 32.14
N ILE A 29 -16.82 -0.10 32.14
CA ILE A 29 -16.26 1.16 31.63
C ILE A 29 -16.00 2.09 32.81
N LYS A 30 -14.74 2.59 32.89
CA LYS A 30 -14.36 3.68 33.79
C LYS A 30 -14.28 4.99 33.02
N THR A 31 -14.78 6.06 33.58
CA THR A 31 -14.69 7.40 33.00
C THR A 31 -13.62 8.23 33.67
N ARG A 32 -12.90 9.05 32.87
CA ARG A 32 -11.97 10.07 33.35
C ARG A 32 -12.23 11.34 32.56
N VAL A 33 -12.52 12.41 33.27
CA VAL A 33 -12.75 13.76 32.69
C VAL A 33 -11.42 14.51 32.65
N HIS A 34 -11.12 15.13 31.51
CA HIS A 34 -10.03 16.07 31.32
C HIS A 34 -10.59 17.40 30.79
N THR A 35 -10.17 18.52 31.38
CA THR A 35 -10.61 19.85 30.95
C THR A 35 -9.39 20.73 30.76
N GLU A 36 -9.29 21.29 29.55
CA GLU A 36 -8.25 22.23 29.18
C GLU A 36 -8.87 23.62 28.97
N ARG A 37 -8.30 24.64 29.62
CA ARG A 37 -8.77 26.03 29.50
C ARG A 37 -7.83 26.79 28.57
N GLY A 38 -8.33 27.11 27.39
CA GLY A 38 -7.69 28.02 26.45
C GLY A 38 -8.03 29.47 26.75
N VAL A 39 -7.52 30.39 25.93
CA VAL A 39 -7.77 31.85 26.08
C VAL A 39 -9.21 32.20 25.74
N GLU A 40 -9.80 31.55 24.73
CA GLU A 40 -11.13 31.89 24.21
C GLU A 40 -12.19 30.82 24.54
N GLN A 41 -11.77 29.59 24.81
CA GLN A 41 -12.69 28.48 25.05
C GLN A 41 -12.13 27.42 26.00
N THR A 42 -13.02 26.69 26.62
CA THR A 42 -12.71 25.54 27.45
C THR A 42 -13.09 24.25 26.67
N LEU A 43 -12.13 23.33 26.52
CA LEU A 43 -12.35 22.03 25.96
C LEU A 43 -12.48 20.99 27.08
N THR A 44 -13.55 20.19 27.04
CA THR A 44 -13.74 19.07 27.96
C THR A 44 -13.78 17.75 27.20
N GLU A 45 -12.97 16.80 27.64
CA GLU A 45 -12.89 15.45 27.08
C GLU A 45 -13.23 14.43 28.18
N ILE A 46 -14.01 13.41 27.83
CA ILE A 46 -14.32 12.29 28.72
C ILE A 46 -13.70 11.02 28.14
N TYR A 47 -12.73 10.47 28.85
CA TYR A 47 -12.07 9.21 28.49
C TYR A 47 -12.87 8.03 29.01
N LEU A 48 -13.35 7.17 28.12
CA LEU A 48 -13.98 5.89 28.45
C LEU A 48 -12.89 4.80 28.42
N ILE A 49 -12.61 4.22 29.59
CA ILE A 49 -11.52 3.26 29.79
C ILE A 49 -12.12 1.90 30.12
N GLY A 50 -11.87 0.89 29.30
CA GLY A 50 -12.42 -0.47 29.42
C GLY A 50 -12.74 -1.07 28.06
N ASN A 51 -13.64 -2.07 28.02
CA ASN A 51 -14.05 -2.67 26.76
C ASN A 51 -15.05 -1.78 26.00
N THR A 52 -14.53 -0.75 25.33
CA THR A 52 -15.34 0.18 24.53
C THR A 52 -15.69 -0.35 23.13
N LYS A 53 -15.26 -1.58 22.74
CA LYS A 53 -15.55 -2.18 21.42
C LYS A 53 -17.06 -2.39 21.20
N ALA A 54 -17.80 -2.65 22.26
CA ALA A 54 -19.24 -2.87 22.21
C ALA A 54 -20.08 -1.57 22.07
N LEU A 55 -19.46 -0.40 22.29
CA LEU A 55 -20.17 0.89 22.21
C LEU A 55 -20.20 1.37 20.76
N ASP A 56 -21.36 1.70 20.22
CA ASP A 56 -21.50 2.30 18.90
C ASP A 56 -21.10 3.78 18.95
N ILE A 57 -20.30 4.24 17.97
CA ILE A 57 -19.84 5.63 17.87
C ILE A 57 -21.03 6.58 17.63
N LYS A 58 -22.01 6.15 16.83
CA LYS A 58 -23.20 6.97 16.52
C LYS A 58 -24.04 7.21 17.76
N ASP A 59 -24.24 6.17 18.57
CA ASP A 59 -24.99 6.27 19.81
C ASP A 59 -24.26 7.19 20.79
N MET A 60 -22.93 7.06 20.90
CA MET A 60 -22.12 7.93 21.76
C MET A 60 -22.12 9.38 21.30
N ARG A 61 -22.10 9.63 19.98
CA ARG A 61 -22.17 10.98 19.41
C ARG A 61 -23.55 11.63 19.56
N ALA A 62 -24.59 10.84 19.64
CA ALA A 62 -25.97 11.33 19.86
C ALA A 62 -26.24 11.74 21.31
N LEU A 63 -25.31 11.49 22.24
CA LEU A 63 -25.47 11.87 23.64
C LEU A 63 -25.44 13.40 23.82
N PRO A 64 -26.15 13.94 24.85
CA PRO A 64 -26.17 15.36 25.12
C PRO A 64 -24.77 15.94 25.29
N CYS A 65 -24.54 17.16 24.79
CA CYS A 65 -23.28 17.92 24.79
C CYS A 65 -22.06 17.23 24.18
N VAL A 66 -22.19 16.07 23.54
CA VAL A 66 -21.11 15.44 22.80
C VAL A 66 -21.03 16.03 21.40
N GLU A 67 -19.91 16.68 21.07
CA GLU A 67 -19.62 17.22 19.73
C GLU A 67 -18.95 16.19 18.84
N ASN A 68 -18.00 15.43 19.40
CA ASN A 68 -17.30 14.41 18.64
C ASN A 68 -16.91 13.20 19.50
N VAL A 69 -16.70 12.05 18.85
CA VAL A 69 -16.29 10.80 19.49
C VAL A 69 -15.07 10.24 18.77
N VAL A 70 -13.99 10.01 19.51
CA VAL A 70 -12.77 9.41 19.00
C VAL A 70 -12.57 8.03 19.60
N ARG A 71 -12.54 7.01 18.79
CA ARG A 71 -12.20 5.67 19.23
C ARG A 71 -10.69 5.50 19.26
N VAL A 72 -10.08 5.66 20.44
CA VAL A 72 -8.63 5.58 20.64
C VAL A 72 -8.07 4.17 20.37
N SER A 73 -8.90 3.16 20.48
CA SER A 73 -8.56 1.75 20.23
C SER A 73 -8.87 1.28 18.81
N GLU A 74 -9.12 2.18 17.86
CA GLU A 74 -9.22 1.80 16.45
C GLU A 74 -7.84 1.44 15.92
N GLU A 75 -7.77 0.26 15.33
CA GLU A 75 -6.61 -0.17 14.56
C GLU A 75 -6.49 0.71 13.31
N TYR A 76 -5.25 0.94 12.85
CA TYR A 76 -4.96 1.73 11.64
C TYR A 76 -5.62 3.14 11.68
N ARG A 77 -5.30 3.93 12.71
CA ARG A 77 -5.93 5.26 12.96
C ARG A 77 -5.86 6.21 11.77
N VAL A 78 -4.77 6.16 11.01
CA VAL A 78 -4.53 7.05 9.85
C VAL A 78 -5.00 6.40 8.55
N LEU A 79 -4.65 5.13 8.31
CA LEU A 79 -4.91 4.43 7.06
C LEU A 79 -6.21 3.61 7.09
N GLY A 80 -6.78 3.37 8.26
CA GLY A 80 -8.00 2.58 8.43
C GLY A 80 -9.21 3.22 7.76
N ARG A 81 -10.14 2.37 7.39
CA ARG A 81 -11.49 2.76 6.95
C ARG A 81 -12.40 2.77 8.17
N HIS A 82 -12.75 3.95 8.62
CA HIS A 82 -13.64 4.15 9.74
C HIS A 82 -15.03 4.54 9.22
N ASN A 83 -16.08 4.23 9.99
CA ASN A 83 -17.42 4.68 9.68
C ASN A 83 -17.46 6.20 9.64
N ASP A 84 -18.15 6.76 8.65
CA ASP A 84 -18.31 8.21 8.45
C ASP A 84 -17.01 8.97 8.14
N ASP A 85 -15.92 8.28 7.77
CA ASP A 85 -14.66 8.90 7.40
C ASP A 85 -14.71 9.46 5.95
N PRO A 86 -14.76 10.79 5.75
CA PRO A 86 -14.84 11.39 4.43
C PRO A 86 -13.50 11.42 3.66
N ARG A 87 -12.40 10.96 4.28
CA ARG A 87 -11.09 11.01 3.66
C ARG A 87 -11.06 10.15 2.38
N PRO A 88 -10.44 10.63 1.29
CA PRO A 88 -10.39 9.89 0.05
C PRO A 88 -9.52 8.63 0.15
N SER A 89 -9.90 7.61 -0.62
CA SER A 89 -9.11 6.37 -0.77
C SER A 89 -8.13 6.46 -1.95
N HIS A 90 -7.56 7.64 -2.22
CA HIS A 90 -6.64 7.86 -3.32
C HIS A 90 -5.67 9.02 -3.04
N PHE A 91 -4.55 9.00 -3.74
CA PHE A 91 -3.60 10.10 -3.87
C PHE A 91 -3.12 10.20 -5.33
N GLU A 92 -2.50 11.32 -5.67
CA GLU A 92 -1.90 11.54 -6.97
C GLU A 92 -0.39 11.81 -6.81
N TYR A 93 0.43 11.24 -7.70
CA TYR A 93 1.85 11.48 -7.75
C TYR A 93 2.34 11.51 -9.20
N LYS A 94 3.02 12.61 -9.58
CA LYS A 94 3.53 12.83 -10.96
C LYS A 94 2.46 12.64 -12.04
N GLY A 95 1.21 13.04 -11.74
CA GLY A 95 0.07 12.88 -12.66
C GLY A 95 -0.44 11.45 -12.81
N VAL A 96 -0.05 10.55 -11.91
CA VAL A 96 -0.59 9.19 -11.81
C VAL A 96 -1.44 9.09 -10.56
N ARG A 97 -2.69 8.65 -10.71
CA ARG A 97 -3.62 8.43 -9.60
C ARG A 97 -3.47 7.02 -9.05
N PHE A 98 -3.35 6.92 -7.72
CA PHE A 98 -3.30 5.69 -6.95
C PHE A 98 -4.51 5.65 -6.01
N GLY A 99 -5.44 4.75 -6.25
CA GLY A 99 -6.67 4.67 -5.47
C GLY A 99 -7.32 3.29 -5.53
N GLN A 100 -8.34 3.09 -4.72
CA GLN A 100 -9.09 1.83 -4.71
C GLN A 100 -10.00 1.65 -5.92
N ASP A 101 -10.09 2.64 -6.78
CA ASP A 101 -10.83 2.67 -8.04
C ASP A 101 -9.93 2.57 -9.30
N THR A 102 -8.61 2.68 -9.14
CA THR A 102 -7.64 2.63 -10.24
C THR A 102 -7.01 1.24 -10.42
N LEU A 103 -6.33 1.04 -11.54
CA LEU A 103 -5.42 -0.07 -11.78
C LEU A 103 -4.18 0.46 -12.52
N ASN A 104 -3.00 0.28 -11.93
CA ASN A 104 -1.71 0.66 -12.50
C ASN A 104 -0.82 -0.57 -12.67
N VAL A 105 -0.15 -0.73 -13.81
CA VAL A 105 0.81 -1.82 -14.05
C VAL A 105 2.23 -1.30 -13.92
N PHE A 106 3.02 -1.94 -13.09
CA PHE A 106 4.44 -1.68 -12.85
C PHE A 106 5.26 -2.88 -13.31
N ALA A 107 5.38 -3.02 -14.62
CA ALA A 107 6.23 -4.03 -15.23
C ALA A 107 7.67 -3.53 -15.33
N GLY A 108 8.66 -4.42 -15.13
CA GLY A 108 10.06 -4.03 -15.26
C GLY A 108 11.05 -4.97 -14.60
N LEU A 109 12.28 -4.49 -14.43
CA LEU A 109 13.40 -5.30 -13.98
C LEU A 109 13.37 -5.49 -12.46
N CYS A 110 13.38 -6.74 -12.00
CA CYS A 110 13.51 -7.05 -10.58
C CYS A 110 14.80 -6.46 -9.99
N ALA A 111 15.90 -6.62 -10.71
CA ALA A 111 17.15 -5.90 -10.46
C ALA A 111 17.63 -5.25 -11.76
N VAL A 112 18.13 -4.04 -11.64
CA VAL A 112 18.83 -3.35 -12.73
C VAL A 112 20.11 -4.11 -13.04
N GLY A 113 20.25 -4.52 -14.30
CA GLY A 113 21.47 -5.08 -14.87
C GLY A 113 22.15 -4.07 -15.78
N ASP A 114 22.46 -4.50 -17.00
CA ASP A 114 23.09 -3.64 -18.01
C ASP A 114 22.15 -2.53 -18.46
N GLN A 115 22.73 -1.39 -18.87
CA GLN A 115 21.98 -0.23 -19.36
C GLN A 115 21.10 -0.57 -20.57
N ASP A 116 21.57 -1.43 -21.47
CA ASP A 116 20.81 -1.89 -22.65
C ASP A 116 19.53 -2.63 -22.25
N HIS A 117 19.55 -3.41 -21.17
CA HIS A 117 18.35 -4.06 -20.64
C HIS A 117 17.34 -3.06 -20.08
N VAL A 118 17.84 -2.02 -19.41
CA VAL A 118 16.97 -0.92 -18.90
C VAL A 118 16.33 -0.19 -20.08
N GLU A 119 17.10 0.20 -21.08
CA GLU A 119 16.60 0.92 -22.25
C GLU A 119 15.60 0.08 -23.05
N ALA A 120 15.88 -1.21 -23.29
CA ALA A 120 14.98 -2.11 -23.97
C ALA A 120 13.63 -2.26 -23.23
N MET A 121 13.68 -2.36 -21.90
CA MET A 121 12.45 -2.47 -21.09
C MET A 121 11.63 -1.18 -21.13
N LEU A 122 12.27 -0.02 -20.94
CA LEU A 122 11.58 1.27 -20.94
C LEU A 122 10.99 1.61 -22.33
N LYS A 123 11.69 1.27 -23.39
CA LYS A 123 11.17 1.39 -24.75
C LYS A 123 9.91 0.53 -24.95
N ALA A 124 9.95 -0.73 -24.54
CA ALA A 124 8.79 -1.61 -24.64
C ALA A 124 7.59 -1.08 -23.84
N LEU A 125 7.82 -0.54 -22.64
CA LEU A 125 6.76 0.08 -21.83
C LEU A 125 6.12 1.29 -22.54
N ARG A 126 6.94 2.21 -23.03
CA ARG A 126 6.47 3.37 -23.82
C ARG A 126 5.64 2.93 -25.03
N ASP A 127 6.16 1.96 -25.80
CA ASP A 127 5.52 1.48 -27.03
C ASP A 127 4.17 0.80 -26.75
N ASN A 128 3.92 0.38 -25.50
CA ASN A 128 2.65 -0.16 -25.00
C ASN A 128 1.87 0.84 -24.11
N GLY A 129 2.17 2.13 -24.19
CA GLY A 129 1.41 3.17 -23.47
C GLY A 129 1.56 3.17 -21.96
N GLN A 130 2.54 2.46 -21.41
CA GLN A 130 2.77 2.42 -19.97
C GLN A 130 3.61 3.61 -19.50
N VAL A 131 3.25 4.14 -18.35
CA VAL A 131 3.94 5.29 -17.73
C VAL A 131 4.52 4.96 -16.36
N CYS A 132 4.34 3.73 -15.89
CA CYS A 132 4.85 3.23 -14.62
C CYS A 132 5.75 2.00 -14.85
N THR A 133 6.78 1.88 -14.02
CA THR A 133 7.71 0.74 -14.10
C THR A 133 8.27 0.39 -12.72
N ARG A 134 8.93 -0.76 -12.63
CA ARG A 134 9.80 -1.12 -11.51
C ARG A 134 11.25 -1.25 -12.00
N MET A 135 12.21 -0.75 -11.21
CA MET A 135 13.65 -0.88 -11.45
C MET A 135 14.37 -1.05 -10.12
N GLY A 136 14.85 -2.26 -9.82
CA GLY A 136 15.49 -2.56 -8.55
C GLY A 136 16.97 -2.18 -8.53
N ALA A 137 17.34 -1.04 -7.97
CA ALA A 137 18.72 -0.62 -7.79
C ALA A 137 19.39 -1.30 -6.58
N TYR A 138 18.63 -1.47 -5.50
CA TYR A 138 19.09 -2.07 -4.25
C TYR A 138 18.37 -3.38 -4.00
N LYS A 139 19.09 -4.44 -3.59
CA LYS A 139 18.53 -5.79 -3.45
C LYS A 139 18.92 -6.42 -2.11
N PRO A 140 17.97 -6.54 -1.16
CA PRO A 140 18.22 -7.30 0.05
C PRO A 140 18.28 -8.80 -0.28
N ARG A 141 19.36 -9.45 0.07
CA ARG A 141 19.56 -10.87 -0.21
C ARG A 141 19.74 -11.68 1.08
N THR A 142 19.29 -12.94 1.03
CA THR A 142 19.48 -13.86 2.16
C THR A 142 20.95 -14.25 2.30
N SER A 143 21.67 -14.38 1.17
CA SER A 143 23.12 -14.65 1.16
C SER A 143 23.89 -13.36 0.96
N PRO A 144 24.94 -13.07 1.75
CA PRO A 144 25.79 -11.91 1.56
C PRO A 144 26.64 -11.99 0.27
N TYR A 145 26.78 -13.20 -0.29
CA TYR A 145 27.53 -13.42 -1.54
C TYR A 145 26.67 -13.26 -2.80
N ALA A 146 25.35 -13.12 -2.65
CA ALA A 146 24.46 -12.87 -3.78
C ALA A 146 24.55 -11.40 -4.23
N PHE A 147 24.20 -11.15 -5.49
CA PHE A 147 24.18 -9.79 -6.06
C PHE A 147 23.28 -8.86 -5.26
N GLN A 148 23.83 -7.75 -4.74
CA GLN A 148 23.15 -6.81 -3.85
C GLN A 148 22.50 -5.61 -4.58
N GLY A 149 22.54 -5.58 -5.90
CA GLY A 149 22.15 -4.43 -6.73
C GLY A 149 23.37 -3.53 -7.08
N HIS A 150 23.21 -2.71 -8.11
CA HIS A 150 24.23 -1.70 -8.47
C HIS A 150 24.17 -0.45 -7.57
N GLY A 151 23.13 -0.34 -6.74
CA GLY A 151 22.97 0.79 -5.82
C GLY A 151 22.94 2.13 -6.53
N LYS A 152 23.52 3.16 -5.90
CA LYS A 152 23.57 4.53 -6.45
C LYS A 152 24.22 4.65 -7.83
N GLN A 153 25.06 3.69 -8.21
CA GLN A 153 25.78 3.76 -9.49
C GLN A 153 24.84 3.66 -10.70
N CYS A 154 23.72 2.93 -10.58
CA CYS A 154 22.78 2.81 -11.68
C CYS A 154 21.71 3.92 -11.72
N LEU A 155 21.52 4.68 -10.64
CA LEU A 155 20.44 5.68 -10.56
C LEU A 155 20.49 6.72 -11.68
N PRO A 156 21.65 7.32 -12.03
CA PRO A 156 21.71 8.35 -13.07
C PRO A 156 21.14 7.85 -14.40
N TYR A 157 21.66 6.75 -14.93
CA TYR A 157 21.19 6.26 -16.23
C TYR A 157 19.75 5.69 -16.18
N VAL A 158 19.34 5.10 -15.05
CA VAL A 158 17.97 4.62 -14.89
C VAL A 158 16.98 5.79 -14.94
N PHE A 159 17.25 6.90 -14.25
CA PHE A 159 16.38 8.06 -14.23
C PHE A 159 16.41 8.83 -15.56
N ASP A 160 17.56 9.01 -16.17
CA ASP A 160 17.66 9.66 -17.48
C ASP A 160 16.90 8.88 -18.56
N LEU A 161 17.07 7.56 -18.61
CA LEU A 161 16.33 6.73 -19.56
C LEU A 161 14.82 6.71 -19.23
N ALA A 162 14.44 6.61 -17.95
CA ALA A 162 13.05 6.63 -17.56
C ALA A 162 12.37 7.94 -17.99
N GLY A 163 12.98 9.09 -17.75
CA GLY A 163 12.49 10.38 -18.22
C GLY A 163 12.46 10.46 -19.75
N LYS A 164 13.51 10.04 -20.45
CA LYS A 164 13.58 9.97 -21.92
C LYS A 164 12.41 9.18 -22.52
N TYR A 165 12.03 8.07 -21.90
CA TYR A 165 10.93 7.23 -22.34
C TYR A 165 9.56 7.55 -21.71
N GLY A 166 9.44 8.67 -20.99
CA GLY A 166 8.19 9.18 -20.46
C GLY A 166 7.63 8.43 -19.25
N MET A 167 8.47 7.68 -18.55
CA MET A 167 8.04 7.03 -17.29
C MET A 167 7.83 8.08 -16.20
N LYS A 168 6.64 8.10 -15.66
CA LYS A 168 6.24 9.03 -14.60
C LYS A 168 6.60 8.52 -13.21
N VAL A 169 6.51 7.21 -12.96
CA VAL A 169 6.77 6.62 -11.65
C VAL A 169 7.54 5.31 -11.74
N ILE A 170 8.63 5.22 -11.00
CA ILE A 170 9.46 4.03 -10.87
C ILE A 170 9.30 3.45 -9.45
N ALA A 171 8.80 2.23 -9.29
CA ALA A 171 8.88 1.53 -8.02
C ALA A 171 10.30 1.02 -7.78
N MET A 172 10.95 1.49 -6.72
CA MET A 172 12.35 1.17 -6.40
C MET A 172 12.48 0.78 -4.93
N GLU A 173 13.02 -0.42 -4.68
CA GLU A 173 13.25 -0.91 -3.33
C GLU A 173 14.36 -0.14 -2.65
N ILE A 174 14.14 0.20 -1.38
CA ILE A 174 15.15 0.75 -0.48
C ILE A 174 15.33 -0.17 0.74
N THR A 175 16.53 -0.22 1.28
CA THR A 175 16.86 -1.08 2.43
C THR A 175 17.57 -0.33 3.55
N HIS A 176 17.95 0.91 3.29
CA HIS A 176 18.67 1.78 4.22
C HIS A 176 18.24 3.25 4.02
N GLU A 177 18.34 4.05 5.06
CA GLU A 177 17.96 5.48 5.03
C GLU A 177 18.78 6.32 4.04
N SER A 178 20.06 5.99 3.85
CA SER A 178 20.92 6.71 2.90
C SER A 178 20.41 6.68 1.47
N HIS A 179 19.66 5.62 1.10
CA HIS A 179 19.10 5.48 -0.24
C HIS A 179 18.10 6.61 -0.59
N LEU A 180 17.45 7.23 0.42
CA LEU A 180 16.60 8.40 0.21
C LEU A 180 17.40 9.57 -0.38
N ASN A 181 18.56 9.86 0.19
CA ASN A 181 19.42 10.95 -0.28
C ASN A 181 20.05 10.61 -1.63
N GLU A 182 20.50 9.36 -1.82
CA GLU A 182 21.06 8.90 -3.10
C GLU A 182 20.03 9.05 -4.24
N ILE A 183 18.76 8.70 -4.01
CA ILE A 183 17.66 8.85 -4.96
C ILE A 183 17.41 10.35 -5.24
N ARG A 184 17.31 11.19 -4.20
CA ARG A 184 17.12 12.64 -4.37
C ARG A 184 18.22 13.29 -5.19
N GLU A 185 19.48 13.01 -4.85
CA GLU A 185 20.63 13.53 -5.57
C GLU A 185 20.65 13.12 -7.04
N ALA A 186 20.29 11.87 -7.34
CA ALA A 186 20.22 11.38 -8.70
C ALA A 186 19.07 12.03 -9.49
N LEU A 187 17.87 12.16 -8.88
CA LEU A 187 16.71 12.83 -9.49
C LEU A 187 16.97 14.32 -9.77
N GLN A 188 17.73 15.01 -8.92
CA GLN A 188 18.10 16.41 -9.13
C GLN A 188 19.06 16.60 -10.29
N LYS A 189 19.85 15.58 -10.64
CA LYS A 189 20.84 15.61 -11.71
C LYS A 189 20.33 15.14 -13.07
N THR A 190 19.15 14.47 -13.09
CA THR A 190 18.58 13.99 -14.36
C THR A 190 18.08 15.13 -15.22
N GLY A 191 18.29 15.04 -16.54
CA GLY A 191 17.81 16.00 -17.51
C GLY A 191 16.33 15.84 -17.86
N SER A 192 15.71 14.74 -17.50
CA SER A 192 14.31 14.42 -17.82
C SER A 192 13.55 14.06 -16.55
N PRO A 193 12.39 14.70 -16.28
CA PRO A 193 11.67 14.48 -15.04
C PRO A 193 11.05 13.07 -14.98
N THR A 194 11.28 12.40 -13.86
CA THR A 194 10.61 11.14 -13.47
C THR A 194 10.32 11.18 -11.98
N GLY A 195 9.56 10.21 -11.46
CA GLY A 195 9.25 10.08 -10.04
C GLY A 195 9.62 8.70 -9.51
N VAL A 196 9.76 8.59 -8.20
CA VAL A 196 10.06 7.33 -7.52
C VAL A 196 8.97 7.03 -6.50
N MET A 197 8.45 5.81 -6.52
CA MET A 197 7.69 5.21 -5.43
C MET A 197 8.65 4.32 -4.64
N LEU A 198 8.91 4.67 -3.39
CA LEU A 198 9.80 3.89 -2.53
C LEU A 198 9.15 2.54 -2.21
N GLN A 199 9.85 1.44 -2.46
CA GLN A 199 9.37 0.13 -2.10
C GLN A 199 10.07 -0.34 -0.83
N ILE A 200 9.30 -0.65 0.20
CA ILE A 200 9.77 -1.38 1.38
C ILE A 200 9.51 -2.86 1.11
N GLY A 201 10.59 -3.59 0.93
CA GLY A 201 10.53 -5.02 0.64
C GLY A 201 10.11 -5.84 1.87
N THR A 202 9.63 -7.04 1.62
CA THR A 202 9.07 -7.94 2.62
C THR A 202 10.01 -8.28 3.79
N ARG A 203 11.35 -8.17 3.58
CA ARG A 203 12.35 -8.37 4.65
C ARG A 203 12.47 -7.17 5.60
N ASN A 204 12.00 -5.99 5.17
CA ASN A 204 12.07 -4.75 5.92
C ASN A 204 10.71 -4.27 6.44
N THR A 205 9.65 -5.07 6.29
CA THR A 205 8.30 -4.73 6.77
C THR A 205 8.27 -4.52 8.29
N GLN A 206 9.12 -5.23 9.03
CA GLN A 206 9.25 -5.10 10.49
C GLN A 206 10.48 -4.27 10.91
N ASN A 207 11.13 -3.59 9.99
CA ASN A 207 12.17 -2.61 10.31
C ASN A 207 11.53 -1.26 10.66
N PHE A 208 10.98 -1.18 11.87
CA PHE A 208 10.18 -0.03 12.31
C PHE A 208 10.95 1.29 12.28
N GLU A 209 12.25 1.27 12.54
CA GLU A 209 13.06 2.50 12.45
C GLU A 209 13.18 2.98 10.99
N LEU A 210 13.39 2.09 10.03
CA LEU A 210 13.34 2.45 8.61
C LEU A 210 11.95 2.98 8.22
N LEU A 211 10.87 2.35 8.69
CA LEU A 211 9.51 2.79 8.41
C LEU A 211 9.26 4.21 8.94
N LYS A 212 9.70 4.53 10.16
CA LYS A 212 9.58 5.89 10.72
C LYS A 212 10.35 6.90 9.88
N ILE A 213 11.58 6.60 9.51
CA ILE A 213 12.42 7.50 8.68
C ILE A 213 11.76 7.75 7.32
N VAL A 214 11.28 6.69 6.67
CA VAL A 214 10.56 6.77 5.39
C VAL A 214 9.23 7.48 5.54
N GLY A 215 8.55 7.33 6.68
CA GLY A 215 7.30 8.01 7.00
C GLY A 215 7.42 9.52 7.17
N ARG A 216 8.58 10.01 7.68
CA ARG A 216 8.82 11.45 7.88
C ARG A 216 8.97 12.24 6.58
N GLN A 217 9.33 11.60 5.48
CA GLN A 217 9.34 12.24 4.18
C GLN A 217 7.97 12.10 3.50
N GLN A 218 7.50 13.15 2.82
CA GLN A 218 6.22 13.18 2.11
C GLN A 218 6.39 13.38 0.59
N GLU A 219 7.63 13.43 0.13
CA GLU A 219 8.00 13.66 -1.27
C GLU A 219 7.67 12.43 -2.14
N PHE A 220 7.95 11.24 -1.64
CA PHE A 220 7.78 9.97 -2.34
C PHE A 220 6.64 9.14 -1.74
N PRO A 221 5.70 8.63 -2.55
CA PRO A 221 4.77 7.61 -2.08
C PRO A 221 5.51 6.30 -1.76
N VAL A 222 4.88 5.44 -0.97
CA VAL A 222 5.49 4.20 -0.49
C VAL A 222 4.66 2.99 -0.89
N LEU A 223 5.30 1.99 -1.50
CA LEU A 223 4.78 0.64 -1.64
C LEU A 223 5.35 -0.22 -0.51
N LEU A 224 4.52 -0.54 0.49
CA LEU A 224 4.89 -1.45 1.57
C LEU A 224 4.45 -2.86 1.23
N LYS A 225 5.39 -3.78 1.04
CA LYS A 225 5.09 -5.20 0.82
C LYS A 225 4.83 -5.92 2.15
N ARG A 226 3.83 -6.79 2.16
CA ARG A 226 3.57 -7.71 3.27
C ARG A 226 4.83 -8.46 3.69
N GLY A 227 5.06 -8.59 5.00
CA GLY A 227 6.22 -9.29 5.55
C GLY A 227 6.13 -10.82 5.41
N PHE A 228 7.29 -11.48 5.49
CA PHE A 228 7.36 -12.94 5.48
C PHE A 228 6.78 -13.53 6.76
N GLY A 229 5.84 -14.48 6.63
CA GLY A 229 5.36 -15.28 7.74
C GLY A 229 4.70 -14.52 8.89
N ILE A 230 4.40 -13.23 8.71
CA ILE A 230 3.67 -12.41 9.67
C ILE A 230 2.19 -12.30 9.29
N THR A 231 1.35 -11.99 10.25
CA THR A 231 -0.09 -11.83 10.03
C THR A 231 -0.38 -10.65 9.12
N LEU A 232 -1.59 -10.60 8.57
CA LEU A 232 -2.05 -9.44 7.81
C LEU A 232 -2.09 -8.20 8.71
N ASP A 233 -2.58 -8.36 9.94
CA ASP A 233 -2.68 -7.30 10.93
C ASP A 233 -1.32 -6.67 11.26
N GLU A 234 -0.29 -7.47 11.55
CA GLU A 234 1.08 -6.97 11.77
C GLU A 234 1.61 -6.20 10.56
N SER A 235 1.28 -6.64 9.33
CA SER A 235 1.71 -5.96 8.11
C SER A 235 0.96 -4.64 7.88
N LEU A 236 -0.34 -4.58 8.23
CA LEU A 236 -1.12 -3.34 8.15
C LEU A 236 -0.69 -2.33 9.23
N ASN A 237 -0.33 -2.81 10.43
CA ASN A 237 0.27 -1.95 11.45
C ASN A 237 1.64 -1.41 11.02
N ALA A 238 2.42 -2.18 10.26
CA ALA A 238 3.65 -1.67 9.65
C ALA A 238 3.39 -0.51 8.66
N ALA A 239 2.28 -0.58 7.90
CA ALA A 239 1.87 0.55 7.06
C ALA A 239 1.45 1.77 7.90
N GLU A 240 0.80 1.55 9.02
CA GLU A 240 0.41 2.62 9.95
C GLU A 240 1.62 3.37 10.53
N TYR A 241 2.79 2.71 10.72
CA TYR A 241 4.03 3.40 11.11
C TYR A 241 4.43 4.49 10.11
N LEU A 242 4.32 4.22 8.80
CA LEU A 242 4.59 5.23 7.76
C LEU A 242 3.64 6.41 7.87
N ALA A 243 2.37 6.13 8.06
CA ALA A 243 1.32 7.15 8.08
C ALA A 243 1.31 7.96 9.38
N SER A 244 1.65 7.36 10.50
CA SER A 244 1.76 8.04 11.80
C SER A 244 2.89 9.07 11.85
N GLU A 245 3.94 8.88 11.03
CA GLU A 245 5.03 9.84 10.86
C GLU A 245 4.74 10.90 9.76
N GLY A 246 3.57 10.82 9.09
CA GLY A 246 3.08 11.84 8.15
C GLY A 246 2.89 11.38 6.70
N ASN A 247 3.54 10.31 6.24
CA ASN A 247 3.38 9.84 4.86
C ASN A 247 2.16 8.93 4.71
N ARG A 248 1.06 9.52 4.26
CA ARG A 248 -0.21 8.82 4.03
C ARG A 248 -0.35 8.23 2.63
N ASN A 249 0.59 8.51 1.73
CA ASN A 249 0.59 8.04 0.35
C ASN A 249 1.17 6.62 0.28
N VAL A 250 0.45 5.66 0.85
CA VAL A 250 0.88 4.26 0.98
C VAL A 250 0.03 3.36 0.10
N VAL A 251 0.71 2.49 -0.65
CA VAL A 251 0.13 1.34 -1.37
C VAL A 251 0.53 0.08 -0.60
N PHE A 252 -0.44 -0.80 -0.31
CA PHE A 252 -0.15 -2.06 0.39
C PHE A 252 0.06 -3.21 -0.60
N GLY A 253 1.18 -3.91 -0.51
CA GLY A 253 1.60 -4.94 -1.46
C GLY A 253 1.47 -6.37 -0.93
N LEU A 254 0.58 -7.16 -1.51
CA LEU A 254 0.51 -8.61 -1.32
C LEU A 254 1.48 -9.29 -2.29
N ARG A 255 2.21 -10.32 -1.82
CA ARG A 255 3.26 -10.98 -2.60
C ARG A 255 3.44 -12.47 -2.27
N GLY A 256 2.46 -13.05 -1.59
CA GLY A 256 2.50 -14.38 -1.04
C GLY A 256 3.19 -14.45 0.33
N MET A 257 2.83 -15.45 1.10
CA MET A 257 3.40 -15.74 2.41
C MET A 257 4.40 -16.86 2.34
N LYS A 258 5.54 -16.71 3.01
CA LYS A 258 6.50 -17.80 3.15
C LYS A 258 5.98 -18.81 4.17
N THR A 259 5.65 -20.00 3.69
CA THR A 259 5.16 -21.12 4.50
C THR A 259 5.57 -22.43 3.82
N ASN A 260 5.55 -23.52 4.58
CA ASN A 260 5.78 -24.88 4.06
C ASN A 260 4.62 -25.41 3.17
N MET A 261 3.51 -24.68 3.08
CA MET A 261 2.37 -25.03 2.23
C MET A 261 2.36 -24.27 0.89
N GLY A 262 3.46 -23.63 0.54
CA GLY A 262 3.54 -22.83 -0.70
C GLY A 262 3.71 -23.63 -1.98
N ASP A 263 4.26 -24.83 -1.89
CA ASP A 263 4.52 -25.67 -3.06
C ASP A 263 3.24 -25.93 -3.89
N PRO A 264 3.35 -25.96 -5.23
CA PRO A 264 4.57 -25.81 -6.06
C PRO A 264 5.02 -24.36 -6.30
N HIS A 265 4.29 -23.36 -5.83
CA HIS A 265 4.67 -21.97 -5.95
C HIS A 265 5.76 -21.58 -4.92
N ARG A 266 6.48 -20.51 -5.22
CA ARG A 266 7.53 -19.98 -4.34
C ARG A 266 7.01 -19.60 -2.95
N ASN A 267 5.76 -19.12 -2.89
CA ASN A 267 5.08 -18.71 -1.67
C ASN A 267 3.60 -19.08 -1.75
N PHE A 268 2.96 -19.24 -0.61
CA PHE A 268 1.52 -19.39 -0.54
C PHE A 268 0.83 -18.10 -1.02
N VAL A 269 0.00 -18.20 -2.05
CA VAL A 269 -0.66 -17.06 -2.68
C VAL A 269 -1.75 -16.53 -1.75
N ASP A 270 -1.58 -15.31 -1.23
CA ASP A 270 -2.44 -14.67 -0.21
C ASP A 270 -3.44 -13.67 -0.80
N PHE A 271 -3.74 -13.75 -2.06
CA PHE A 271 -4.46 -12.70 -2.79
C PHE A 271 -5.96 -12.61 -2.49
N ALA A 272 -6.54 -13.59 -1.81
CA ALA A 272 -7.86 -13.47 -1.21
C ALA A 272 -7.95 -12.31 -0.19
N HIS A 273 -6.80 -11.81 0.28
CA HIS A 273 -6.75 -10.66 1.17
C HIS A 273 -6.96 -9.29 0.47
N VAL A 274 -6.98 -9.20 -0.87
CA VAL A 274 -7.26 -7.92 -1.56
C VAL A 274 -8.54 -7.25 -1.06
N PRO A 275 -9.72 -7.88 -1.09
CA PRO A 275 -10.95 -7.27 -0.57
C PRO A 275 -10.91 -7.05 0.95
N VAL A 276 -10.15 -7.87 1.69
CA VAL A 276 -10.00 -7.71 3.16
C VAL A 276 -9.23 -6.42 3.48
N VAL A 277 -8.09 -6.20 2.83
CA VAL A 277 -7.29 -4.96 3.00
C VAL A 277 -8.13 -3.73 2.64
N LYS A 278 -8.89 -3.78 1.53
CA LYS A 278 -9.76 -2.67 1.10
C LYS A 278 -10.91 -2.41 2.07
N ARG A 279 -11.40 -3.43 2.77
CA ARG A 279 -12.43 -3.28 3.82
C ARG A 279 -11.86 -2.66 5.08
N LEU A 280 -10.65 -3.07 5.49
CA LEU A 280 -10.01 -2.60 6.72
C LEU A 280 -9.37 -1.22 6.56
N THR A 281 -8.89 -0.90 5.36
CA THR A 281 -8.10 0.31 5.11
C THR A 281 -8.56 1.06 3.85
N ARG A 282 -8.06 2.29 3.70
CA ARG A 282 -8.26 3.09 2.49
C ARG A 282 -7.10 2.97 1.48
N MET A 283 -6.10 2.16 1.81
CA MET A 283 -4.94 1.96 0.92
C MET A 283 -5.36 1.29 -0.39
N PRO A 284 -4.83 1.72 -1.53
CA PRO A 284 -4.82 0.91 -2.74
C PRO A 284 -3.98 -0.36 -2.52
N VAL A 285 -4.39 -1.46 -3.15
CA VAL A 285 -3.74 -2.76 -2.98
C VAL A 285 -2.97 -3.13 -4.23
N CYS A 286 -1.65 -3.31 -4.06
CA CYS A 286 -0.75 -3.87 -5.05
C CYS A 286 -0.66 -5.39 -4.89
N ILE A 287 -0.50 -6.08 -6.02
CA ILE A 287 -0.13 -7.49 -6.05
C ILE A 287 1.21 -7.70 -6.75
N ASP A 288 1.99 -8.63 -6.26
CA ASP A 288 3.26 -9.06 -6.84
C ASP A 288 3.20 -10.57 -7.17
N PRO A 289 2.62 -10.91 -8.33
CA PRO A 289 2.42 -12.31 -8.71
C PRO A 289 3.74 -13.01 -9.01
N SER A 290 4.74 -12.32 -9.56
CA SER A 290 6.05 -12.90 -9.86
C SER A 290 6.72 -13.49 -8.62
N HIS A 291 6.68 -12.76 -7.49
CA HIS A 291 7.28 -13.24 -6.24
C HIS A 291 6.37 -14.21 -5.47
N SER A 292 5.09 -14.30 -5.81
CA SER A 292 4.20 -15.33 -5.27
C SER A 292 4.42 -16.66 -5.96
N VAL A 293 4.39 -16.68 -7.30
CA VAL A 293 4.53 -17.89 -8.13
C VAL A 293 5.99 -18.36 -8.19
N GLY A 294 6.90 -17.50 -8.60
CA GLY A 294 8.34 -17.77 -8.62
C GLY A 294 8.85 -18.56 -9.83
N THR A 295 7.98 -18.95 -10.75
CA THR A 295 8.31 -19.73 -11.96
C THR A 295 7.52 -19.25 -13.17
N ARG A 296 7.85 -19.82 -14.35
CA ARG A 296 7.14 -19.62 -15.62
C ARG A 296 6.36 -20.88 -16.03
N SER A 297 5.87 -21.63 -15.08
CA SER A 297 5.04 -22.80 -15.36
C SER A 297 3.76 -22.39 -16.08
N ALA A 298 3.31 -23.23 -17.01
CA ALA A 298 2.06 -23.03 -17.73
C ALA A 298 1.06 -24.14 -17.39
N ALA A 299 -0.21 -23.78 -17.31
CA ALA A 299 -1.33 -24.71 -17.19
C ALA A 299 -1.61 -25.41 -18.56
N PRO A 300 -2.46 -26.44 -18.60
CA PRO A 300 -2.81 -27.15 -19.85
C PRO A 300 -3.45 -26.27 -20.93
N ASP A 301 -4.03 -25.13 -20.58
CA ASP A 301 -4.55 -24.11 -21.51
C ASP A 301 -3.45 -23.25 -22.16
N GLY A 302 -2.19 -23.44 -21.76
CA GLY A 302 -1.04 -22.68 -22.24
C GLY A 302 -0.81 -21.35 -21.55
N ILE A 303 -1.67 -20.95 -20.61
CA ILE A 303 -1.53 -19.70 -19.85
C ILE A 303 -0.56 -19.94 -18.69
N LEU A 304 0.35 -18.99 -18.47
CA LEU A 304 1.32 -19.07 -17.37
C LEU A 304 0.62 -18.88 -16.01
N ASP A 305 1.06 -19.60 -14.99
CA ASP A 305 0.54 -19.49 -13.62
C ASP A 305 0.55 -18.03 -13.11
N VAL A 306 1.60 -17.28 -13.44
CA VAL A 306 1.69 -15.85 -13.07
C VAL A 306 0.59 -15.00 -13.71
N MET A 307 0.13 -15.35 -14.92
CA MET A 307 -0.98 -14.67 -15.60
C MET A 307 -2.32 -15.07 -14.98
N HIS A 308 -2.56 -16.38 -14.75
CA HIS A 308 -3.74 -16.86 -14.04
C HIS A 308 -3.91 -16.19 -12.68
N ILE A 309 -2.85 -16.16 -11.88
CA ILE A 309 -2.87 -15.52 -10.56
C ILE A 309 -3.12 -14.01 -10.67
N THR A 310 -2.51 -13.35 -11.66
CA THR A 310 -2.75 -11.91 -11.89
C THR A 310 -4.21 -11.64 -12.23
N ALA A 311 -4.79 -12.38 -13.19
CA ALA A 311 -6.17 -12.21 -13.60
C ALA A 311 -7.15 -12.45 -12.45
N GLN A 312 -6.98 -13.51 -11.65
CA GLN A 312 -7.80 -13.80 -10.46
C GLN A 312 -7.85 -12.60 -9.51
N VAL A 313 -6.73 -11.96 -9.26
CA VAL A 313 -6.63 -10.91 -8.25
C VAL A 313 -7.07 -9.55 -8.78
N VAL A 314 -6.85 -9.29 -10.06
CA VAL A 314 -7.43 -8.11 -10.72
C VAL A 314 -8.95 -8.19 -10.71
N MET A 315 -9.53 -9.39 -10.95
CA MET A 315 -10.97 -9.65 -10.80
C MET A 315 -11.46 -9.54 -9.34
N ALA A 316 -10.59 -9.65 -8.34
CA ALA A 316 -10.90 -9.38 -6.93
C ALA A 316 -10.76 -7.89 -6.55
N GLY A 317 -10.32 -7.04 -7.49
CA GLY A 317 -10.25 -5.59 -7.32
C GLY A 317 -8.90 -5.05 -6.88
N ALA A 318 -7.79 -5.69 -7.25
CA ALA A 318 -6.45 -5.13 -7.10
C ALA A 318 -6.33 -3.78 -7.83
N ASN A 319 -5.46 -2.91 -7.33
CA ASN A 319 -5.29 -1.53 -7.77
C ASN A 319 -3.93 -1.26 -8.42
N MET A 320 -3.00 -2.15 -8.21
CA MET A 320 -1.66 -2.10 -8.79
C MET A 320 -1.16 -3.53 -9.02
N VAL A 321 -0.47 -3.76 -10.13
CA VAL A 321 0.24 -5.00 -10.43
C VAL A 321 1.73 -4.68 -10.55
N LEU A 322 2.56 -5.31 -9.71
CA LEU A 322 4.01 -5.22 -9.76
C LEU A 322 4.56 -6.54 -10.30
N VAL A 323 5.13 -6.55 -11.48
CA VAL A 323 5.48 -7.78 -12.19
C VAL A 323 6.88 -7.72 -12.80
N ASP A 324 7.57 -8.85 -12.77
CA ASP A 324 8.93 -8.98 -13.29
C ASP A 324 8.93 -9.27 -14.78
N PHE A 325 9.55 -8.38 -15.55
CA PHE A 325 9.87 -8.55 -16.96
C PHE A 325 11.37 -8.41 -17.18
N HIS A 326 11.89 -9.14 -18.16
CA HIS A 326 13.30 -9.01 -18.52
C HIS A 326 13.50 -9.26 -20.02
N PRO A 327 14.38 -8.53 -20.73
CA PRO A 327 14.72 -8.75 -22.15
C PRO A 327 15.24 -10.17 -22.41
N ALA A 328 16.06 -10.67 -21.47
CA ALA A 328 16.70 -11.98 -21.53
C ALA A 328 16.69 -12.62 -20.12
N PRO A 329 15.60 -13.28 -19.66
CA PRO A 329 15.50 -13.83 -18.30
C PRO A 329 16.67 -14.71 -17.88
N ALA A 330 17.25 -15.48 -18.79
CA ALA A 330 18.41 -16.31 -18.52
C ALA A 330 19.69 -15.52 -18.16
N LYS A 331 19.73 -14.22 -18.47
CA LYS A 331 20.83 -13.31 -18.14
C LYS A 331 20.48 -12.38 -16.94
N ALA A 332 19.30 -12.54 -16.38
CA ALA A 332 18.89 -11.72 -15.23
C ALA A 332 19.78 -12.02 -14.01
N LEU A 333 20.28 -10.99 -13.36
CA LEU A 333 21.13 -11.10 -12.17
C LEU A 333 20.39 -11.63 -10.93
N VAL A 334 19.05 -11.46 -10.92
CA VAL A 334 18.16 -12.01 -9.89
C VAL A 334 16.80 -12.37 -10.50
N ASP A 335 16.14 -13.37 -9.91
CA ASP A 335 14.75 -13.75 -10.18
C ASP A 335 14.43 -14.04 -11.66
N GLY A 336 15.44 -14.44 -12.46
CA GLY A 336 15.28 -14.81 -13.88
C GLY A 336 14.23 -15.85 -14.14
N PRO A 337 14.13 -16.95 -13.37
CA PRO A 337 13.14 -18.01 -13.59
C PRO A 337 11.68 -17.57 -13.58
N GLN A 338 11.36 -16.45 -12.91
CA GLN A 338 10.00 -15.91 -12.79
C GLN A 338 9.69 -14.76 -13.75
N ALA A 339 10.74 -14.14 -14.33
CA ALA A 339 10.57 -12.96 -15.18
C ALA A 339 9.91 -13.29 -16.52
N LEU A 340 8.89 -12.53 -16.89
CA LEU A 340 8.28 -12.57 -18.20
C LEU A 340 9.20 -11.98 -19.27
N LEU A 341 9.07 -12.40 -20.51
CA LEU A 341 9.79 -11.84 -21.65
C LEU A 341 9.16 -10.50 -22.06
N ILE A 342 9.96 -9.55 -22.48
CA ILE A 342 9.44 -8.25 -22.98
C ILE A 342 8.41 -8.45 -24.12
N LYS A 343 8.61 -9.43 -24.99
CA LYS A 343 7.65 -9.74 -26.08
C LYS A 343 6.27 -10.18 -25.57
N GLU A 344 6.17 -10.63 -24.34
CA GLU A 344 4.90 -11.04 -23.72
C GLU A 344 4.15 -9.84 -23.08
N LEU A 345 4.77 -8.65 -23.03
CA LEU A 345 4.16 -7.46 -22.40
C LEU A 345 2.80 -7.07 -23.02
N PRO A 346 2.62 -7.00 -24.36
CA PRO A 346 1.32 -6.67 -24.92
C PRO A 346 0.23 -7.68 -24.51
N TYR A 347 0.53 -8.96 -24.57
CA TYR A 347 -0.38 -10.04 -24.17
C TYR A 347 -0.75 -9.93 -22.67
N PHE A 348 0.25 -9.72 -21.81
CA PHE A 348 0.02 -9.55 -20.38
C PHE A 348 -0.89 -8.35 -20.07
N LEU A 349 -0.70 -7.22 -20.75
CA LEU A 349 -1.51 -6.03 -20.56
C LEU A 349 -2.96 -6.23 -21.01
N GLU A 350 -3.17 -6.94 -22.12
CA GLU A 350 -4.49 -7.28 -22.62
C GLU A 350 -5.23 -8.24 -21.65
N ASP A 351 -4.56 -9.26 -21.15
CA ASP A 351 -5.10 -10.20 -20.15
C ASP A 351 -5.50 -9.48 -18.84
N VAL A 352 -4.65 -8.58 -18.36
CA VAL A 352 -4.95 -7.72 -17.21
C VAL A 352 -6.17 -6.83 -17.47
N GLN A 353 -6.32 -6.29 -18.68
CA GLN A 353 -7.45 -5.45 -19.05
C GLN A 353 -8.76 -6.26 -19.07
N ILE A 354 -8.76 -7.47 -19.63
CA ILE A 354 -9.91 -8.39 -19.59
C ILE A 354 -10.36 -8.66 -18.15
N ALA A 355 -9.41 -8.97 -17.29
CA ALA A 355 -9.68 -9.21 -15.88
C ALA A 355 -10.24 -7.95 -15.17
N ARG A 356 -9.73 -6.77 -15.51
CA ARG A 356 -10.25 -5.48 -14.98
C ARG A 356 -11.68 -5.21 -15.42
N GLU A 357 -12.01 -5.43 -16.67
CA GLU A 357 -13.38 -5.29 -17.19
C GLU A 357 -14.36 -6.25 -16.50
N ALA A 358 -13.94 -7.49 -16.29
CA ALA A 358 -14.71 -8.46 -15.52
C ALA A 358 -14.98 -7.98 -14.09
N TYR A 359 -13.98 -7.40 -13.42
CA TYR A 359 -14.16 -6.79 -12.09
C TYR A 359 -15.20 -5.66 -12.12
N LEU A 360 -15.09 -4.72 -13.06
CA LEU A 360 -16.01 -3.58 -13.17
C LEU A 360 -17.45 -4.04 -13.40
N LYS A 361 -17.69 -5.02 -14.28
CA LYS A 361 -19.00 -5.65 -14.50
C LYS A 361 -19.57 -6.28 -13.22
N ARG A 362 -18.72 -6.90 -12.39
CA ARG A 362 -19.14 -7.46 -11.09
C ARG A 362 -19.56 -6.36 -10.10
N VAL A 363 -18.84 -5.23 -10.08
CA VAL A 363 -19.21 -4.07 -9.24
C VAL A 363 -20.54 -3.49 -9.68
N GLU A 364 -20.76 -3.30 -10.98
CA GLU A 364 -22.04 -2.83 -11.53
C GLU A 364 -23.21 -3.78 -11.20
N LEU A 365 -22.97 -5.09 -11.31
CA LEU A 365 -23.95 -6.10 -10.95
C LEU A 365 -24.35 -5.95 -9.47
N GLN A 366 -23.37 -5.88 -8.57
CA GLN A 366 -23.63 -5.70 -7.13
C GLN A 366 -24.44 -4.43 -6.83
N GLN A 367 -24.10 -3.31 -7.50
CA GLN A 367 -24.83 -2.04 -7.32
C GLN A 367 -26.30 -2.12 -7.76
N ARG A 368 -26.61 -2.91 -8.79
CA ARG A 368 -28.01 -3.15 -9.21
C ARG A 368 -28.78 -3.92 -8.17
N TYR A 369 -28.21 -4.98 -7.60
CA TYR A 369 -28.87 -5.81 -6.58
C TYR A 369 -28.95 -5.14 -5.20
N ALA A 370 -28.05 -4.23 -4.88
CA ALA A 370 -28.11 -3.49 -3.61
C ALA A 370 -29.18 -2.38 -3.59
N LYS A 371 -29.73 -2.00 -4.76
CA LYS A 371 -30.79 -1.00 -4.93
C LYS A 371 -32.20 -1.62 -5.06
N SER A 372 -32.27 -2.92 -5.24
CA SER A 372 -33.51 -3.72 -5.24
C SER A 372 -33.83 -4.22 -3.83
#